data_9a07c494baf02ecae315d411d9c3e682
#
_entry.id   9a07c494baf02ecae315d411d9c3e682
#
_cell.length_a   1.000
_cell.length_b   1.000
_cell.length_c   1.000
_cell.angle_alpha   90.00
_cell.angle_beta   90.00
_cell.angle_gamma   90.00
#
_symmetry.space_group_name_H-M   'P 1'
#
loop_
_entity.id
_entity.type
_entity.pdbx_description
1 polymer ?
#
loop_
_entity_poly.entity_id
_entity_poly.type
_entity_poly.pdbx_seq_one_letter_code
_entity_poly.pdbx_strand_id
1 'polypeptide(L)'
;LICDTCNNEELARFESYDSLLQDFYERAKIAVLWERYYQRLYEINLQYKPFAELAIRQITKYCGVDSGYFQNKVNDRFHYQQIPLLSYFTAFFHETGNDYWVISGPSTGEPDASAFYHEPLHKFINPIVEGNSQINMRIIDLADIPQEKLRGDYNGVTAILCESFVRTIDRILYARYNNLPEGELREVVEDE
;
A
#
# COMPACT_ATOMS: atom_id res chain seq x y z
N LEU A 1 8.05 7.64 19.02
CA LEU A 1 8.15 8.32 17.72
C LEU A 1 7.10 9.41 17.71
N ILE A 2 7.50 10.63 18.06
CA ILE A 2 6.62 11.80 17.99
C ILE A 2 6.64 12.26 16.54
N CYS A 3 5.47 12.36 15.93
CA CYS A 3 5.33 12.90 14.58
C CYS A 3 5.59 14.40 14.61
N ASP A 4 6.69 14.86 14.02
CA ASP A 4 7.07 16.28 14.01
C ASP A 4 6.09 17.18 13.22
N THR A 5 5.11 16.58 12.53
CA THR A 5 4.12 17.28 11.71
C THR A 5 2.72 17.35 12.35
N CYS A 6 2.50 16.68 13.48
CA CYS A 6 1.22 16.74 14.18
C CYS A 6 1.07 18.07 14.93
N ASN A 7 -0.10 18.71 14.83
CA ASN A 7 -0.37 19.92 15.60
C ASN A 7 -0.66 19.56 17.07
N ASN A 8 -0.45 20.52 17.98
CA ASN A 8 -0.61 20.29 19.41
C ASN A 8 -2.04 19.90 19.82
N GLU A 9 -3.08 20.29 19.08
CA GLU A 9 -4.47 19.91 19.38
C GLU A 9 -4.77 18.44 19.03
N GLU A 10 -4.17 17.93 17.97
CA GLU A 10 -4.28 16.50 17.62
C GLU A 10 -3.53 15.64 18.63
N LEU A 11 -2.35 16.05 19.05
CA LEU A 11 -1.57 15.35 20.05
C LEU A 11 -2.28 15.34 21.43
N ALA A 12 -2.95 16.43 21.81
CA ALA A 12 -3.71 16.51 23.06
C ALA A 12 -4.84 15.46 23.15
N ARG A 13 -5.40 15.02 22.02
CA ARG A 13 -6.40 13.94 21.99
C ARG A 13 -5.81 12.57 22.36
N PHE A 14 -4.50 12.42 22.27
CA PHE A 14 -3.80 11.18 22.56
C PHE A 14 -3.00 11.23 23.88
N GLU A 15 -3.15 12.30 24.68
CA GLU A 15 -2.35 12.54 25.89
C GLU A 15 -2.41 11.41 26.94
N SER A 16 -3.50 10.63 26.95
CA SER A 16 -3.62 9.43 27.81
C SER A 16 -3.48 8.10 27.06
N TYR A 17 -3.31 8.16 25.74
CA TYR A 17 -3.34 6.96 24.89
C TYR A 17 -2.12 6.07 25.14
N ASP A 18 -0.96 6.67 25.34
CA ASP A 18 0.28 5.95 25.64
C ASP A 18 0.14 5.11 26.92
N SER A 19 -0.45 5.69 27.97
CA SER A 19 -0.69 4.98 29.25
C SER A 19 -1.70 3.84 29.09
N LEU A 20 -2.75 4.04 28.29
CA LEU A 20 -3.74 3.01 27.98
C LEU A 20 -3.14 1.88 27.14
N LEU A 21 -2.32 2.20 26.15
CA LEU A 21 -1.60 1.21 25.36
C LEU A 21 -0.62 0.41 26.19
N GLN A 22 0.11 1.06 27.09
CA GLN A 22 1.04 0.38 27.98
C GLN A 22 0.31 -0.55 28.95
N ASP A 23 -0.77 -0.08 29.60
CA ASP A 23 -1.61 -0.90 30.48
C ASP A 23 -2.20 -2.11 29.74
N PHE A 24 -2.70 -1.89 28.52
CA PHE A 24 -3.18 -2.97 27.63
C PHE A 24 -2.06 -3.96 27.31
N TYR A 25 -0.89 -3.46 26.88
CA TYR A 25 0.27 -4.29 26.54
C TYR A 25 0.68 -5.22 27.69
N GLU A 26 0.74 -4.67 28.92
CA GLU A 26 1.12 -5.42 30.10
C GLU A 26 0.03 -6.42 30.53
N ARG A 27 -1.24 -5.99 30.61
CA ARG A 27 -2.36 -6.86 31.04
C ARG A 27 -2.66 -7.98 30.05
N ALA A 28 -2.64 -7.68 28.78
CA ALA A 28 -2.83 -8.68 27.73
C ALA A 28 -1.59 -9.56 27.51
N LYS A 29 -0.47 -9.28 28.19
CA LYS A 29 0.80 -10.01 28.06
C LYS A 29 1.24 -10.10 26.60
N ILE A 30 1.17 -8.97 25.88
CA ILE A 30 1.45 -8.92 24.44
C ILE A 30 2.84 -9.46 24.11
N ALA A 31 3.86 -9.17 24.93
CA ALA A 31 5.20 -9.73 24.73
C ALA A 31 5.21 -11.27 24.71
N VAL A 32 4.49 -11.91 25.64
CA VAL A 32 4.40 -13.38 25.70
C VAL A 32 3.63 -13.95 24.50
N LEU A 33 2.55 -13.26 24.07
CA LEU A 33 1.81 -13.65 22.88
C LEU A 33 2.69 -13.50 21.64
N TRP A 34 3.44 -12.41 21.54
CA TRP A 34 4.37 -12.15 20.45
C TRP A 34 5.44 -13.24 20.34
N GLU A 35 6.14 -13.55 21.43
CA GLU A 35 7.14 -14.63 21.46
C GLU A 35 6.56 -15.99 21.01
N ARG A 36 5.33 -16.29 21.46
CA ARG A 36 4.65 -17.54 21.11
C ARG A 36 4.31 -17.65 19.63
N TYR A 37 3.88 -16.55 19.01
CA TYR A 37 3.38 -16.56 17.64
C TYR A 37 4.38 -16.05 16.61
N TYR A 38 5.50 -15.45 17.04
CA TYR A 38 6.50 -14.89 16.14
C TYR A 38 6.98 -15.88 15.08
N GLN A 39 7.32 -17.10 15.48
CA GLN A 39 7.78 -18.12 14.56
C GLN A 39 6.72 -18.44 13.49
N ARG A 40 5.47 -18.52 13.89
CA ARG A 40 4.35 -18.75 12.97
C ARG A 40 4.13 -17.58 12.02
N LEU A 41 4.23 -16.36 12.51
CA LEU A 41 4.16 -15.16 11.66
C LEU A 41 5.31 -15.12 10.67
N TYR A 42 6.51 -15.46 11.09
CA TYR A 42 7.66 -15.54 10.21
C TYR A 42 7.47 -16.58 9.10
N GLU A 43 6.99 -17.76 9.43
CA GLU A 43 6.68 -18.82 8.44
C GLU A 43 5.62 -18.39 7.42
N ILE A 44 4.57 -17.70 7.88
CA ILE A 44 3.54 -17.11 7.00
C ILE A 44 4.20 -16.08 6.08
N ASN A 45 4.96 -15.16 6.61
CA ASN A 45 5.60 -14.11 5.80
C ASN A 45 6.59 -14.67 4.78
N LEU A 46 7.28 -15.76 5.08
CA LEU A 46 8.14 -16.44 4.11
C LEU A 46 7.40 -16.95 2.87
N GLN A 47 6.13 -17.33 3.00
CA GLN A 47 5.31 -17.79 1.87
C GLN A 47 5.02 -16.67 0.88
N TYR A 48 4.95 -15.42 1.35
CA TYR A 48 4.68 -14.24 0.52
C TYR A 48 5.92 -13.70 -0.21
N LYS A 49 7.11 -14.04 0.26
CA LYS A 49 8.35 -13.49 -0.28
C LYS A 49 8.50 -13.65 -1.81
N PRO A 50 8.25 -14.82 -2.43
CA PRO A 50 8.38 -14.97 -3.87
C PRO A 50 7.42 -14.06 -4.65
N PHE A 51 6.20 -13.88 -4.15
CA PHE A 51 5.19 -13.02 -4.77
C PHE A 51 5.61 -11.55 -4.70
N ALA A 52 6.08 -11.11 -3.54
CA ALA A 52 6.57 -9.76 -3.32
C ALA A 52 7.77 -9.43 -4.24
N GLU A 53 8.75 -10.31 -4.32
CA GLU A 53 9.92 -10.12 -5.20
C GLU A 53 9.54 -10.09 -6.68
N LEU A 54 8.55 -10.88 -7.08
CA LEU A 54 8.06 -10.89 -8.45
C LEU A 54 7.29 -9.60 -8.77
N ALA A 55 6.40 -9.16 -7.87
CA ALA A 55 5.63 -7.95 -8.03
C ALA A 55 6.54 -6.73 -8.23
N ILE A 56 7.54 -6.55 -7.38
CA ILE A 56 8.51 -5.45 -7.51
C ILE A 56 9.23 -5.51 -8.87
N ARG A 57 9.68 -6.67 -9.31
CA ARG A 57 10.32 -6.80 -10.64
C ARG A 57 9.39 -6.43 -11.79
N GLN A 58 8.11 -6.78 -11.70
CA GLN A 58 7.14 -6.46 -12.74
C GLN A 58 6.75 -4.98 -12.73
N ILE A 59 6.55 -4.39 -11.55
CA ILE A 59 6.29 -2.96 -11.38
C ILE A 59 7.43 -2.14 -11.98
N THR A 60 8.68 -2.43 -11.59
CA THR A 60 9.85 -1.70 -12.07
C THR A 60 10.00 -1.79 -13.59
N LYS A 61 9.76 -2.99 -14.15
CA LYS A 61 9.78 -3.19 -15.59
C LYS A 61 8.66 -2.41 -16.30
N TYR A 62 7.46 -2.41 -15.73
CA TYR A 62 6.30 -1.72 -16.31
C TYR A 62 6.48 -0.20 -16.26
N CYS A 63 6.93 0.33 -15.14
CA CYS A 63 7.18 1.76 -14.96
C CYS A 63 8.43 2.25 -15.70
N GLY A 64 9.16 1.39 -16.40
CA GLY A 64 10.40 1.77 -17.10
C GLY A 64 11.52 2.18 -16.14
N VAL A 65 11.40 1.81 -14.87
CA VAL A 65 12.40 2.09 -13.84
C VAL A 65 13.49 1.05 -14.00
N ASP A 66 14.65 1.46 -14.43
CA ASP A 66 15.77 0.54 -14.56
C ASP A 66 16.30 0.12 -13.16
N SER A 67 17.11 -0.92 -13.14
CA SER A 67 17.77 -1.36 -11.92
C SER A 67 18.62 -0.26 -11.26
N GLY A 68 19.04 0.75 -12.02
CA GLY A 68 19.77 1.91 -11.53
C GLY A 68 18.92 2.87 -10.70
N TYR A 69 17.59 2.92 -10.87
CA TYR A 69 16.73 3.73 -10.02
C TYR A 69 16.82 3.29 -8.55
N PHE A 70 16.77 1.98 -8.31
CA PHE A 70 16.98 1.44 -6.96
C PHE A 70 18.45 1.44 -6.53
N GLN A 71 19.39 1.29 -7.48
CA GLN A 71 20.82 1.36 -7.17
C GLN A 71 21.28 2.78 -6.82
N ASN A 72 20.66 3.81 -7.38
CA ASN A 72 20.97 5.21 -7.06
C ASN A 72 20.34 5.65 -5.72
N LYS A 73 19.29 4.94 -5.28
CA LYS A 73 18.74 5.00 -3.93
C LYS A 73 19.27 3.77 -3.15
N VAL A 74 20.58 3.71 -2.99
CA VAL A 74 21.41 2.58 -2.53
C VAL A 74 20.93 1.89 -1.26
N ASN A 75 19.95 2.45 -0.57
CA ASN A 75 19.45 1.95 0.70
C ASN A 75 17.94 1.72 0.71
N ASP A 76 17.22 1.89 -0.41
CA ASP A 76 15.78 1.67 -0.43
C ASP A 76 15.48 0.17 -0.26
N ARG A 77 14.72 -0.17 0.76
CA ARG A 77 14.35 -1.55 1.11
C ARG A 77 12.85 -1.70 1.12
N PHE A 78 12.34 -2.71 0.44
CA PHE A 78 10.94 -3.10 0.52
C PHE A 78 10.75 -4.20 1.54
N HIS A 79 9.85 -3.97 2.48
CA HIS A 79 9.46 -4.91 3.51
C HIS A 79 8.00 -5.30 3.31
N TYR A 80 7.73 -6.58 3.42
CA TYR A 80 6.38 -7.11 3.34
C TYR A 80 6.05 -7.79 4.66
N GLN A 81 4.94 -7.38 5.26
CA GLN A 81 4.51 -7.88 6.54
C GLN A 81 3.02 -8.20 6.51
N GLN A 82 2.68 -9.48 6.55
CA GLN A 82 1.31 -9.87 6.83
C GLN A 82 1.07 -9.83 8.34
N ILE A 83 -0.02 -9.19 8.75
CA ILE A 83 -0.46 -9.11 10.14
C ILE A 83 -1.83 -9.77 10.26
N PRO A 84 -1.92 -10.97 10.86
CA PRO A 84 -3.18 -11.72 10.98
C PRO A 84 -4.27 -11.03 11.81
N LEU A 85 -3.91 -10.01 12.58
CA LEU A 85 -4.85 -9.24 13.40
C LEU A 85 -5.53 -8.08 12.64
N LEU A 86 -5.08 -7.78 11.43
CA LEU A 86 -5.74 -6.81 10.57
C LEU A 86 -6.99 -7.43 9.93
N SER A 87 -7.88 -6.55 9.47
CA SER A 87 -9.04 -6.98 8.70
C SER A 87 -8.62 -7.71 7.42
N TYR A 88 -9.45 -8.64 6.96
CA TYR A 88 -9.26 -9.29 5.67
C TYR A 88 -9.22 -8.25 4.55
N PHE A 89 -8.36 -8.47 3.57
CA PHE A 89 -8.18 -7.61 2.38
C PHE A 89 -7.76 -6.15 2.68
N THR A 90 -7.35 -5.87 3.91
CA THR A 90 -6.77 -4.56 4.24
C THR A 90 -5.29 -4.58 3.88
N ALA A 91 -4.85 -3.58 3.15
CA ALA A 91 -3.43 -3.33 2.93
C ALA A 91 -3.14 -1.83 3.05
N PHE A 92 -1.94 -1.50 3.41
CA PHE A 92 -1.45 -0.13 3.38
C PHE A 92 0.07 -0.12 3.23
N PHE A 93 0.53 0.99 2.69
CA PHE A 93 1.93 1.29 2.47
C PHE A 93 2.39 2.36 3.44
N HIS A 94 3.56 2.17 4.02
CA HIS A 94 4.19 3.15 4.90
C HIS A 94 5.67 3.32 4.54
N GLU A 95 6.12 4.58 4.48
CA GLU A 95 7.50 4.94 4.19
C GLU A 95 8.15 5.56 5.43
N THR A 96 9.32 5.06 5.79
CA THR A 96 10.14 5.61 6.86
C THR A 96 11.60 5.65 6.42
N GLY A 97 12.09 6.85 6.08
CA GLY A 97 13.42 7.01 5.49
C GLY A 97 13.53 6.27 4.15
N ASN A 98 14.38 5.24 4.09
CA ASN A 98 14.57 4.41 2.90
C ASN A 98 13.85 3.05 3.01
N ASP A 99 13.06 2.84 4.05
CA ASP A 99 12.31 1.60 4.26
C ASP A 99 10.85 1.80 3.80
N TYR A 100 10.41 0.92 2.90
CA TYR A 100 9.06 0.88 2.36
C TYR A 100 8.37 -0.37 2.88
N TRP A 101 7.35 -0.17 3.70
CA TRP A 101 6.61 -1.23 4.34
C TRP A 101 5.28 -1.44 3.64
N VAL A 102 5.05 -2.63 3.14
CA VAL A 102 3.73 -3.10 2.72
C VAL A 102 3.19 -3.99 3.82
N ILE A 103 2.13 -3.56 4.45
CA ILE A 103 1.49 -4.25 5.56
C ILE A 103 0.12 -4.68 5.09
N SER A 104 -0.16 -5.98 5.17
CA SER A 104 -1.44 -6.56 4.73
C SER A 104 -2.10 -7.38 5.82
N GLY A 105 -3.43 -7.42 5.79
CA GLY A 105 -4.23 -8.36 6.55
C GLY A 105 -4.18 -9.76 5.94
N PRO A 106 -4.84 -10.73 6.60
CA PRO A 106 -4.92 -12.10 6.09
C PRO A 106 -5.77 -12.17 4.82
N SER A 107 -5.46 -13.14 3.97
CA SER A 107 -6.32 -13.57 2.87
C SER A 107 -6.99 -14.90 3.21
N THR A 108 -8.06 -15.23 2.51
CA THR A 108 -8.74 -16.53 2.62
C THR A 108 -8.14 -17.50 1.61
N GLY A 109 -7.38 -18.48 2.08
CA GLY A 109 -6.74 -19.49 1.22
C GLY A 109 -5.32 -19.10 0.81
N GLU A 110 -5.06 -19.05 -0.50
CA GLU A 110 -3.75 -18.68 -1.04
C GLU A 110 -3.41 -17.21 -0.73
N PRO A 111 -2.10 -16.86 -0.65
CA PRO A 111 -1.69 -15.48 -0.47
C PRO A 111 -2.29 -14.55 -1.52
N ASP A 112 -2.99 -13.52 -1.09
CA ASP A 112 -3.47 -12.49 -2.01
C ASP A 112 -2.29 -11.65 -2.50
N ALA A 113 -1.96 -11.80 -3.77
CA ALA A 113 -0.85 -11.10 -4.39
C ALA A 113 -1.20 -9.65 -4.80
N SER A 114 -2.48 -9.26 -4.77
CA SER A 114 -2.92 -7.93 -5.23
C SER A 114 -2.26 -6.81 -4.44
N ALA A 115 -2.21 -6.91 -3.11
CA ALA A 115 -1.57 -5.93 -2.24
C ALA A 115 -0.07 -5.72 -2.57
N PHE A 116 0.61 -6.73 -3.11
CA PHE A 116 2.02 -6.62 -3.49
C PHE A 116 2.24 -5.84 -4.79
N TYR A 117 1.20 -5.66 -5.59
CA TYR A 117 1.22 -4.75 -6.74
C TYR A 117 0.72 -3.37 -6.34
N HIS A 118 -0.43 -3.31 -5.69
CA HIS A 118 -1.12 -2.07 -5.36
C HIS A 118 -0.26 -1.12 -4.52
N GLU A 119 0.12 -1.55 -3.34
CA GLU A 119 0.80 -0.68 -2.39
C GLU A 119 2.17 -0.15 -2.87
N PRO A 120 3.05 -0.97 -3.46
CA PRO A 120 4.30 -0.45 -3.99
C PRO A 120 4.14 0.49 -5.19
N LEU A 121 3.05 0.35 -5.97
CA LEU A 121 2.79 1.25 -7.11
C LEU A 121 2.62 2.69 -6.66
N HIS A 122 2.06 2.95 -5.49
CA HIS A 122 1.95 4.29 -4.93
C HIS A 122 3.30 5.02 -4.88
N LYS A 123 4.39 4.31 -4.60
CA LYS A 123 5.74 4.87 -4.58
C LYS A 123 6.17 5.47 -5.93
N PHE A 124 5.70 4.87 -7.03
CA PHE A 124 6.07 5.30 -8.37
C PHE A 124 5.06 6.28 -8.97
N ILE A 125 3.80 6.07 -8.69
CA ILE A 125 2.69 6.80 -9.32
C ILE A 125 2.41 8.13 -8.61
N ASN A 126 2.36 8.13 -7.28
CA ASN A 126 2.02 9.35 -6.53
C ASN A 126 2.90 10.54 -6.86
N PRO A 127 4.25 10.44 -6.91
CA PRO A 127 5.08 11.58 -7.27
C PRO A 127 4.84 12.11 -8.70
N ILE A 128 4.44 11.23 -9.63
CA ILE A 128 4.12 11.63 -11.01
C ILE A 128 2.81 12.43 -11.03
N VAL A 129 1.79 11.93 -10.36
CA VAL A 129 0.48 12.59 -10.28
C VAL A 129 0.62 13.91 -9.52
N GLU A 130 1.23 13.92 -8.34
CA GLU A 130 1.42 15.11 -7.51
C GLU A 130 2.23 16.19 -8.22
N GLY A 131 3.25 15.80 -9.00
CA GLY A 131 4.08 16.71 -9.78
C GLY A 131 3.38 17.32 -11.01
N ASN A 132 2.20 16.85 -11.38
CA ASN A 132 1.50 17.25 -12.61
C ASN A 132 0.10 17.84 -12.38
N SER A 133 -0.05 18.72 -11.40
CA SER A 133 -1.33 19.28 -10.96
C SER A 133 -2.19 19.89 -12.09
N GLN A 134 -1.58 20.54 -13.08
CA GLN A 134 -2.31 21.13 -14.20
C GLN A 134 -2.94 20.06 -15.12
N ILE A 135 -2.24 18.92 -15.32
CA ILE A 135 -2.76 17.80 -16.11
C ILE A 135 -3.90 17.14 -15.33
N ASN A 136 -3.73 16.98 -14.02
CA ASN A 136 -4.73 16.39 -13.13
C ASN A 136 -6.06 17.14 -13.19
N MET A 137 -6.02 18.47 -13.14
CA MET A 137 -7.24 19.29 -13.26
C MET A 137 -7.93 19.09 -14.61
N ARG A 138 -7.17 19.00 -15.70
CA ARG A 138 -7.74 18.73 -17.04
C ARG A 138 -8.37 17.34 -17.13
N ILE A 139 -7.79 16.32 -16.52
CA ILE A 139 -8.35 14.97 -16.53
C ILE A 139 -9.70 14.97 -15.81
N ILE A 140 -9.83 15.67 -14.71
CA ILE A 140 -11.07 15.76 -13.95
C ILE A 140 -12.15 16.50 -14.70
N ASP A 141 -11.79 17.63 -15.33
CA ASP A 141 -12.73 18.39 -16.16
C ASP A 141 -13.25 17.53 -17.33
N LEU A 142 -12.39 16.70 -17.92
CA LEU A 142 -12.75 15.79 -19.01
C LEU A 142 -13.59 14.60 -18.56
N ALA A 143 -13.33 14.09 -17.35
CA ALA A 143 -14.02 12.92 -16.79
C ALA A 143 -15.39 13.24 -16.21
N ASP A 144 -15.78 14.54 -16.12
CA ASP A 144 -17.05 15.01 -15.56
C ASP A 144 -17.38 14.39 -14.17
N ILE A 145 -16.34 14.31 -13.33
CA ILE A 145 -16.46 13.67 -12.02
C ILE A 145 -17.30 14.55 -11.10
N PRO A 146 -18.42 14.05 -10.54
CA PRO A 146 -19.26 14.83 -9.62
C PRO A 146 -18.47 15.33 -8.43
N GLN A 147 -18.66 16.59 -8.06
CA GLN A 147 -17.95 17.22 -6.94
C GLN A 147 -18.17 16.52 -5.59
N GLU A 148 -19.30 15.86 -5.41
CA GLU A 148 -19.59 15.04 -4.22
C GLU A 148 -18.65 13.84 -4.09
N LYS A 149 -18.24 13.23 -5.21
CA LYS A 149 -17.25 12.14 -5.22
C LYS A 149 -15.83 12.63 -4.90
N LEU A 150 -15.54 13.91 -5.15
CA LEU A 150 -14.25 14.52 -4.82
C LEU A 150 -14.10 14.85 -3.32
N ARG A 151 -15.18 14.70 -2.52
CA ARG A 151 -15.22 14.98 -1.07
C ARG A 151 -15.27 13.74 -0.20
N GLY A 152 -15.20 12.55 -0.79
CA GLY A 152 -15.24 11.27 -0.08
C GLY A 152 -13.95 10.94 0.69
N ASP A 153 -13.73 9.66 0.95
CA ASP A 153 -12.59 9.13 1.73
C ASP A 153 -11.22 9.49 1.14
N TYR A 154 -11.18 9.82 -0.14
CA TYR A 154 -9.99 10.34 -0.81
C TYR A 154 -9.98 11.86 -0.73
N ASN A 155 -9.13 12.41 0.13
CA ASN A 155 -8.99 13.85 0.36
C ASN A 155 -8.49 14.61 -0.88
N GLY A 156 -9.38 14.73 -1.89
CA GLY A 156 -9.16 15.57 -3.07
C GLY A 156 -8.81 14.81 -4.34
N VAL A 157 -8.81 15.59 -5.40
CA VAL A 157 -8.57 15.19 -6.78
C VAL A 157 -7.30 14.36 -6.98
N THR A 158 -6.20 14.79 -6.38
CA THR A 158 -4.90 14.13 -6.52
C THR A 158 -4.94 12.70 -5.96
N ALA A 159 -5.56 12.50 -4.80
CA ALA A 159 -5.68 11.18 -4.19
C ALA A 159 -6.54 10.23 -5.04
N ILE A 160 -7.66 10.72 -5.61
CA ILE A 160 -8.49 9.93 -6.52
C ILE A 160 -7.71 9.51 -7.75
N LEU A 161 -6.93 10.42 -8.34
CA LEU A 161 -6.13 10.09 -9.52
C LEU A 161 -5.00 9.12 -9.19
N CYS A 162 -4.29 9.32 -8.08
CA CYS A 162 -3.27 8.37 -7.62
C CYS A 162 -3.87 6.97 -7.50
N GLU A 163 -4.99 6.85 -6.80
CA GLU A 163 -5.68 5.59 -6.59
C GLU A 163 -6.17 4.96 -7.89
N SER A 164 -6.78 5.75 -8.80
CA SER A 164 -7.26 5.26 -10.10
C SER A 164 -6.13 4.73 -10.97
N PHE A 165 -5.00 5.43 -11.04
CA PHE A 165 -3.84 4.96 -11.79
C PHE A 165 -3.23 3.69 -11.16
N VAL A 166 -3.08 3.68 -9.84
CA VAL A 166 -2.54 2.52 -9.13
C VAL A 166 -3.43 1.31 -9.38
N ARG A 167 -4.75 1.41 -9.19
CA ARG A 167 -5.70 0.31 -9.43
C ARG A 167 -5.69 -0.19 -10.85
N THR A 168 -5.65 0.71 -11.82
CA THR A 168 -5.57 0.32 -13.24
C THR A 168 -4.30 -0.48 -13.53
N ILE A 169 -3.15 -0.02 -13.03
CA ILE A 169 -1.87 -0.66 -13.30
C ILE A 169 -1.73 -1.98 -12.53
N ASP A 170 -2.16 -2.03 -11.28
CA ASP A 170 -2.08 -3.25 -10.47
C ASP A 170 -2.89 -4.39 -11.12
N ARG A 171 -4.08 -4.10 -11.62
CA ARG A 171 -4.92 -5.06 -12.34
C ARG A 171 -4.29 -5.54 -13.63
N ILE A 172 -3.71 -4.65 -14.41
CA ILE A 172 -2.98 -5.03 -15.63
C ILE A 172 -1.81 -5.97 -15.27
N LEU A 173 -1.06 -5.65 -14.23
CA LEU A 173 0.07 -6.47 -13.80
C LEU A 173 -0.38 -7.81 -13.22
N TYR A 174 -1.41 -7.80 -12.38
CA TYR A 174 -2.00 -9.01 -11.81
C TYR A 174 -2.56 -9.94 -12.87
N ALA A 175 -3.29 -9.40 -13.84
CA ALA A 175 -3.84 -10.16 -14.95
C ALA A 175 -2.73 -10.77 -15.83
N ARG A 176 -1.66 -10.01 -16.12
CA ARG A 176 -0.48 -10.53 -16.82
C ARG A 176 0.25 -11.62 -16.03
N TYR A 177 0.31 -11.46 -14.70
CA TYR A 177 0.88 -12.49 -13.83
C TYR A 177 0.11 -13.80 -13.90
N ASN A 178 -1.22 -13.73 -13.93
CA ASN A 178 -2.10 -14.89 -14.00
C ASN A 178 -2.31 -15.40 -15.44
N ASN A 179 -1.61 -14.81 -16.43
CA ASN A 179 -1.77 -15.13 -17.86
C ASN A 179 -3.22 -15.04 -18.34
N LEU A 180 -3.99 -14.05 -17.85
CA LEU A 180 -5.35 -13.84 -18.30
C LEU A 180 -5.38 -13.42 -19.76
N PRO A 181 -6.35 -13.89 -20.56
CA PRO A 181 -6.54 -13.47 -21.94
C PRO A 181 -6.74 -11.95 -22.05
N GLU A 182 -6.30 -11.37 -23.16
CA GLU A 182 -6.39 -9.91 -23.38
C GLU A 182 -7.84 -9.37 -23.35
N GLY A 183 -8.84 -10.24 -23.65
CA GLY A 183 -10.25 -9.91 -23.50
C GLY A 183 -10.70 -9.75 -22.06
N GLU A 184 -10.24 -10.60 -21.17
CA GLU A 184 -10.54 -10.53 -19.74
C GLU A 184 -9.83 -9.34 -19.06
N LEU A 185 -8.69 -8.88 -19.61
CA LEU A 185 -8.03 -7.65 -19.18
C LEU A 185 -8.92 -6.41 -19.33
N ARG A 186 -9.75 -6.35 -20.37
CA ARG A 186 -10.68 -5.23 -20.58
C ARG A 186 -11.81 -5.25 -19.55
N GLU A 187 -12.41 -6.40 -19.32
CA GLU A 187 -13.48 -6.56 -18.31
C GLU A 187 -12.98 -6.16 -16.91
N VAL A 188 -11.76 -6.58 -16.53
CA VAL A 188 -11.15 -6.24 -15.24
C VAL A 188 -10.93 -4.71 -15.07
N VAL A 189 -10.74 -3.96 -16.17
CA VAL A 189 -10.52 -2.50 -16.12
C VAL A 189 -11.81 -1.70 -16.28
N GLU A 190 -12.85 -2.27 -16.92
CA GLU A 190 -14.12 -1.58 -17.21
C GLU A 190 -15.16 -1.70 -16.08
N ASP A 191 -14.98 -2.65 -15.14
CA ASP A 191 -15.94 -2.92 -14.03
C ASP A 191 -15.83 -1.96 -12.82
N GLU A 192 -15.12 -0.82 -12.94
CA GLU A 192 -15.04 0.26 -11.93
C GLU A 192 -15.51 1.60 -12.48
#